data_cf168afc40ad91e5ffffd37ab3aee372
#
_entry.id   cf168afc40ad91e5ffffd37ab3aee372
#
_cell.length_a   1.000
_cell.length_b   1.000
_cell.length_c   1.000
_cell.angle_alpha   90.00
_cell.angle_beta   90.00
_cell.angle_gamma   90.00
#
_symmetry.space_group_name_H-M   'P 1'
#
loop_
_entity.id
_entity.type
_entity.pdbx_description
1 polymer ?
#
loop_
_entity_poly.entity_id
_entity_poly.type
_entity_poly.pdbx_seq_one_letter_code
_entity_poly.pdbx_strand_id
1 'polypeptide(L)'
;MAGDELGVTLGQPHLSKQDLSTLDVTKLTPLSPEVISRQATINIGTIGHVAHGKSTVVKAISGVHTVRFKNELERNITIKLGYANAKVYKLDDLGCPRPECYRSCGSSTPDEFPTDIPGTKGNFKLVRHVSFVDCPGHDILMATMLNGAAVMDAALLLIAGNESCPQPQTSEHLAAIEIMKLKHILILQNKIDLVKESQAKEQYEQILAFVQGTVAEGAPIIPISAQLKYNIEVVCEYIVKKIPVPIRDFTSEPRLIVIRSFDVNKPGCEVDDLKGGVAGGSILKGVLKVGQEIEVRPGIVSKDHEGKLMCKPIFSKIVSLFAEHNDLLYGAPGGLIGVGTKIDPTLCRADRMVGQVLGAVGALPEIFTELEISYFLLRRLLGVRTEGDKKAAKVQKLSKNEVLMVNIGSLSTGGRVSAVKADLGKIVLTNPVCTEVGEKIALSRRVEKHWR
;
A
#
# COMPACT_ATOMS: atom_id res chain seq x y z
N MET A 1 3.07 -24.90 -17.31
CA MET A 1 3.17 -24.25 -18.63
C MET A 1 2.13 -24.77 -19.64
N ALA A 2 1.50 -25.93 -19.45
CA ALA A 2 0.45 -26.41 -20.36
C ALA A 2 -0.92 -25.72 -20.20
N GLY A 3 -1.11 -24.85 -19.20
CA GLY A 3 -2.37 -24.16 -18.96
C GLY A 3 -2.51 -22.80 -19.64
N ASP A 4 -1.38 -22.20 -20.02
CA ASP A 4 -1.37 -20.87 -20.63
C ASP A 4 -1.89 -20.86 -22.06
N GLU A 5 -1.80 -22.01 -22.75
CA GLU A 5 -2.31 -22.17 -24.12
C GLU A 5 -3.85 -22.19 -24.18
N LEU A 6 -4.51 -22.51 -23.08
CA LEU A 6 -5.98 -22.58 -23.01
C LEU A 6 -6.62 -21.35 -22.34
N GLY A 7 -5.84 -20.37 -21.89
CA GLY A 7 -6.36 -19.17 -21.22
C GLY A 7 -7.01 -19.45 -19.85
N VAL A 8 -6.72 -20.59 -19.23
CA VAL A 8 -7.24 -21.02 -17.93
C VAL A 8 -6.09 -21.27 -16.96
N THR A 9 -6.20 -20.82 -15.71
CA THR A 9 -5.21 -21.11 -14.68
C THR A 9 -5.28 -22.59 -14.28
N LEU A 10 -4.27 -23.37 -14.62
CA LEU A 10 -4.12 -24.78 -14.23
C LEU A 10 -3.25 -24.96 -12.97
N GLY A 11 -2.45 -23.97 -12.61
CA GLY A 11 -1.70 -23.96 -11.35
C GLY A 11 -2.61 -23.72 -10.16
N GLN A 12 -2.23 -24.24 -8.99
CA GLN A 12 -2.96 -24.05 -7.74
C GLN A 12 -4.45 -24.49 -7.83
N PRO A 13 -4.73 -25.80 -8.01
CA PRO A 13 -6.08 -26.29 -8.24
C PRO A 13 -7.04 -26.08 -7.05
N HIS A 14 -6.51 -25.76 -5.87
CA HIS A 14 -7.28 -25.43 -4.67
C HIS A 14 -7.82 -23.99 -4.66
N LEU A 15 -7.41 -23.15 -5.60
CA LEU A 15 -7.92 -21.79 -5.79
C LEU A 15 -8.91 -21.75 -6.96
N SER A 16 -9.82 -20.78 -6.94
CA SER A 16 -10.76 -20.56 -8.05
C SER A 16 -10.02 -20.29 -9.35
N LYS A 17 -10.47 -20.91 -10.43
CA LYS A 17 -9.87 -20.75 -11.75
C LYS A 17 -10.21 -19.38 -12.33
N GLN A 18 -9.27 -18.84 -13.08
CA GLN A 18 -9.48 -17.69 -13.95
C GLN A 18 -9.47 -18.16 -15.41
N ASP A 19 -10.43 -17.69 -16.18
CA ASP A 19 -10.57 -18.02 -17.59
C ASP A 19 -10.74 -16.74 -18.41
N LEU A 20 -9.77 -16.46 -19.28
CA LEU A 20 -9.79 -15.26 -20.13
C LEU A 20 -10.91 -15.33 -21.17
N SER A 21 -11.34 -16.51 -21.61
CA SER A 21 -12.39 -16.67 -22.61
C SER A 21 -13.79 -16.32 -22.09
N THR A 22 -14.02 -16.49 -20.78
CA THR A 22 -15.29 -16.18 -20.10
C THR A 22 -15.25 -14.89 -19.31
N LEU A 23 -14.12 -14.17 -19.30
CA LEU A 23 -13.95 -12.93 -18.54
C LEU A 23 -14.89 -11.83 -19.06
N ASP A 24 -15.75 -11.36 -18.17
CA ASP A 24 -16.58 -10.18 -18.37
C ASP A 24 -16.33 -9.19 -17.22
N VAL A 25 -15.57 -8.14 -17.52
CA VAL A 25 -15.16 -7.13 -16.51
C VAL A 25 -16.35 -6.36 -15.95
N THR A 26 -17.49 -6.32 -16.65
CA THR A 26 -18.70 -5.64 -16.18
C THR A 26 -19.39 -6.40 -15.05
N LYS A 27 -19.12 -7.69 -14.90
CA LYS A 27 -19.66 -8.56 -13.86
C LYS A 27 -18.73 -8.76 -12.67
N LEU A 28 -17.49 -8.29 -12.75
CA LEU A 28 -16.53 -8.42 -11.67
C LEU A 28 -16.87 -7.46 -10.51
N THR A 29 -16.68 -7.97 -9.30
CA THR A 29 -16.77 -7.22 -8.06
C THR A 29 -15.55 -7.50 -7.19
N PRO A 30 -15.22 -6.67 -6.18
CA PRO A 30 -14.13 -6.96 -5.24
C PRO A 30 -14.32 -8.25 -4.43
N LEU A 31 -15.50 -8.86 -4.47
CA LEU A 31 -15.83 -10.14 -3.82
C LEU A 31 -16.06 -11.28 -4.81
N SER A 32 -15.87 -11.07 -6.12
CA SER A 32 -15.98 -12.13 -7.11
C SER A 32 -15.02 -13.28 -6.78
N PRO A 33 -15.49 -14.56 -6.77
CA PRO A 33 -14.65 -15.69 -6.35
C PRO A 33 -13.34 -15.82 -7.12
N GLU A 34 -13.35 -15.61 -8.43
CA GLU A 34 -12.17 -15.64 -9.31
C GLU A 34 -11.14 -14.54 -9.00
N VAL A 35 -11.57 -13.43 -8.41
CA VAL A 35 -10.69 -12.34 -8.00
C VAL A 35 -10.19 -12.58 -6.59
N ILE A 36 -11.10 -12.68 -5.62
CA ILE A 36 -10.77 -12.74 -4.19
C ILE A 36 -9.99 -14.02 -3.81
N SER A 37 -10.15 -15.10 -4.56
CA SER A 37 -9.42 -16.35 -4.33
C SER A 37 -7.92 -16.20 -4.56
N ARG A 38 -7.50 -15.34 -5.47
CA ARG A 38 -6.11 -15.25 -5.92
C ARG A 38 -5.39 -13.97 -5.56
N GLN A 39 -6.11 -12.88 -5.37
CA GLN A 39 -5.53 -11.58 -5.04
C GLN A 39 -6.30 -10.84 -3.96
N ALA A 40 -5.60 -9.95 -3.24
CA ALA A 40 -6.23 -9.01 -2.35
C ALA A 40 -6.97 -7.91 -3.12
N THR A 41 -8.08 -7.46 -2.56
CA THR A 41 -8.90 -6.37 -3.12
C THR A 41 -9.03 -5.18 -2.18
N ILE A 42 -8.49 -5.30 -0.96
CA ILE A 42 -8.50 -4.25 0.06
C ILE A 42 -7.07 -4.01 0.51
N ASN A 43 -6.64 -2.75 0.52
CA ASN A 43 -5.33 -2.35 0.99
C ASN A 43 -5.44 -1.72 2.38
N ILE A 44 -4.76 -2.31 3.36
CA ILE A 44 -4.75 -1.85 4.74
C ILE A 44 -3.34 -1.47 5.13
N GLY A 45 -3.11 -0.20 5.44
CA GLY A 45 -1.83 0.28 5.93
C GLY A 45 -1.67 0.04 7.43
N THR A 46 -0.46 -0.34 7.85
CA THR A 46 -0.09 -0.33 9.28
C THR A 46 0.70 0.93 9.56
N ILE A 47 0.26 1.72 10.51
CA ILE A 47 0.85 3.00 10.89
C ILE A 47 1.11 3.03 12.40
N GLY A 48 2.02 3.88 12.84
CA GLY A 48 2.36 4.04 14.25
C GLY A 48 3.86 4.25 14.47
N HIS A 49 4.22 4.46 15.73
CA HIS A 49 5.61 4.69 16.12
C HIS A 49 6.51 3.47 15.86
N VAL A 50 7.82 3.70 15.75
CA VAL A 50 8.83 2.62 15.68
C VAL A 50 8.67 1.68 16.88
N ALA A 51 8.88 0.39 16.66
CA ALA A 51 8.81 -0.66 17.67
C ALA A 51 7.42 -0.89 18.32
N HIS A 52 6.34 -0.28 17.82
CA HIS A 52 4.98 -0.57 18.30
C HIS A 52 4.41 -1.90 17.78
N GLY A 53 5.15 -2.60 16.91
CA GLY A 53 4.83 -3.96 16.48
C GLY A 53 4.03 -4.03 15.17
N LYS A 54 4.15 -3.05 14.27
CA LYS A 54 3.47 -3.05 12.96
C LYS A 54 3.74 -4.31 12.15
N SER A 55 5.00 -4.62 11.89
CA SER A 55 5.39 -5.81 11.12
C SER A 55 5.03 -7.12 11.85
N THR A 56 5.03 -7.12 13.17
CA THR A 56 4.63 -8.29 13.98
C THR A 56 3.13 -8.56 13.84
N VAL A 57 2.30 -7.52 13.80
CA VAL A 57 0.85 -7.67 13.56
C VAL A 57 0.60 -8.21 12.16
N VAL A 58 1.27 -7.67 11.14
CA VAL A 58 1.15 -8.18 9.76
C VAL A 58 1.53 -9.65 9.69
N LYS A 59 2.62 -10.04 10.33
CA LYS A 59 3.03 -11.45 10.41
C LYS A 59 2.00 -12.31 11.15
N ALA A 60 1.42 -11.83 12.24
CA ALA A 60 0.42 -12.56 13.02
C ALA A 60 -0.84 -12.86 12.21
N ILE A 61 -1.24 -11.95 11.31
CA ILE A 61 -2.43 -12.09 10.47
C ILE A 61 -2.13 -12.86 9.18
N SER A 62 -1.03 -12.52 8.49
CA SER A 62 -0.71 -13.04 7.15
C SER A 62 0.22 -14.24 7.13
N GLY A 63 0.98 -14.46 8.20
CA GLY A 63 2.08 -15.42 8.22
C GLY A 63 3.35 -14.96 7.49
N VAL A 64 3.37 -13.78 6.90
CA VAL A 64 4.46 -13.26 6.07
C VAL A 64 5.25 -12.19 6.83
N HIS A 65 6.57 -12.32 6.81
CA HIS A 65 7.48 -11.27 7.27
C HIS A 65 7.66 -10.20 6.20
N THR A 66 7.35 -8.96 6.53
CA THR A 66 7.52 -7.80 5.63
C THR A 66 8.94 -7.24 5.63
N VAL A 67 9.72 -7.49 6.69
CA VAL A 67 11.13 -7.08 6.81
C VAL A 67 12.00 -8.07 6.02
N ARG A 68 12.53 -7.64 4.86
CA ARG A 68 13.27 -8.53 3.93
C ARG A 68 14.69 -8.09 3.59
N PHE A 69 15.04 -6.84 3.87
CA PHE A 69 16.36 -6.31 3.56
C PHE A 69 17.32 -6.48 4.75
N LYS A 70 18.59 -6.77 4.46
CA LYS A 70 19.62 -6.96 5.50
C LYS A 70 19.67 -5.77 6.47
N ASN A 71 19.65 -4.54 5.94
CA ASN A 71 19.66 -3.33 6.76
C ASN A 71 18.41 -3.17 7.62
N GLU A 72 17.26 -3.68 7.17
CA GLU A 72 16.03 -3.70 7.93
C GLU A 72 16.10 -4.71 9.07
N LEU A 73 16.66 -5.90 8.79
CA LEU A 73 16.85 -6.96 9.78
C LEU A 73 17.83 -6.54 10.88
N GLU A 74 18.97 -5.93 10.51
CA GLU A 74 19.98 -5.48 11.46
C GLU A 74 19.47 -4.38 12.40
N ARG A 75 18.59 -3.50 11.92
CA ARG A 75 18.02 -2.37 12.68
C ARG A 75 16.65 -2.64 13.27
N ASN A 76 16.06 -3.78 12.90
CA ASN A 76 14.67 -4.12 13.25
C ASN A 76 13.66 -3.01 12.91
N ILE A 77 13.81 -2.39 11.74
CA ILE A 77 12.94 -1.33 11.22
C ILE A 77 12.59 -1.60 9.76
N THR A 78 11.44 -1.10 9.33
CA THR A 78 11.00 -1.14 7.93
C THR A 78 11.49 0.14 7.23
N ILE A 79 12.28 -0.02 6.17
CA ILE A 79 12.83 1.09 5.38
C ILE A 79 12.02 1.31 4.10
N LYS A 80 11.66 0.23 3.43
CA LYS A 80 10.79 0.25 2.25
C LYS A 80 9.40 -0.27 2.61
N LEU A 81 8.40 0.10 1.83
CA LEU A 81 7.06 -0.46 2.00
C LEU A 81 7.10 -1.97 1.84
N GLY A 82 6.71 -2.67 2.88
CA GLY A 82 6.50 -4.11 2.87
C GLY A 82 5.05 -4.43 2.50
N TYR A 83 4.85 -5.54 1.81
CA TYR A 83 3.51 -6.01 1.43
C TYR A 83 3.32 -7.44 1.86
N ALA A 84 2.15 -7.74 2.38
CA ALA A 84 1.76 -9.09 2.74
C ALA A 84 0.26 -9.26 2.56
N ASN A 85 -0.15 -10.35 1.92
CA ASN A 85 -1.56 -10.65 1.70
C ASN A 85 -2.06 -11.66 2.74
N ALA A 86 -3.30 -11.50 3.15
CA ALA A 86 -3.97 -12.41 4.06
C ALA A 86 -5.43 -12.62 3.64
N LYS A 87 -5.89 -13.85 3.79
CA LYS A 87 -7.29 -14.21 3.64
C LYS A 87 -7.98 -14.22 4.99
N VAL A 88 -9.14 -13.62 5.09
CA VAL A 88 -9.98 -13.60 6.29
C VAL A 88 -11.20 -14.49 6.04
N TYR A 89 -11.41 -15.42 6.95
CA TYR A 89 -12.48 -16.42 6.88
C TYR A 89 -13.48 -16.23 8.01
N LYS A 90 -14.71 -16.63 7.72
CA LYS A 90 -15.77 -16.76 8.72
C LYS A 90 -16.32 -18.18 8.71
N LEU A 91 -16.45 -18.77 9.91
CA LEU A 91 -17.07 -20.08 10.08
C LEU A 91 -18.58 -19.96 9.81
N ASP A 92 -19.12 -20.90 9.04
CA ASP A 92 -20.55 -20.96 8.69
C ASP A 92 -21.44 -21.60 9.77
N ASP A 93 -20.86 -22.01 10.90
CA ASP A 93 -21.59 -22.48 12.07
C ASP A 93 -22.14 -21.30 12.90
N LEU A 94 -23.44 -21.09 12.85
CA LEU A 94 -24.13 -20.05 13.60
C LEU A 94 -24.03 -20.21 15.13
N GLY A 95 -23.74 -21.41 15.61
CA GLY A 95 -23.53 -21.72 17.03
C GLY A 95 -22.14 -21.37 17.55
N CYS A 96 -21.19 -21.07 16.67
CA CYS A 96 -19.84 -20.68 17.06
C CYS A 96 -19.84 -19.26 17.66
N PRO A 97 -19.31 -19.07 18.89
CA PRO A 97 -19.26 -17.75 19.49
C PRO A 97 -18.30 -16.81 18.73
N ARG A 98 -18.58 -15.53 18.81
CA ARG A 98 -17.65 -14.50 18.36
C ARG A 98 -16.61 -14.23 19.46
N PRO A 99 -15.36 -13.93 19.13
CA PRO A 99 -14.77 -13.73 17.81
C PRO A 99 -14.17 -15.00 17.15
N GLU A 100 -14.24 -16.14 17.80
CA GLU A 100 -13.60 -17.40 17.39
C GLU A 100 -14.06 -17.91 16.03
N CYS A 101 -15.21 -17.44 15.55
CA CYS A 101 -15.72 -17.77 14.20
C CYS A 101 -14.96 -17.06 13.07
N TYR A 102 -14.02 -16.16 13.38
CA TYR A 102 -13.16 -15.51 12.40
C TYR A 102 -11.73 -16.04 12.46
N ARG A 103 -11.11 -16.17 11.31
CA ARG A 103 -9.72 -16.64 11.17
C ARG A 103 -9.03 -15.95 10.01
N SER A 104 -7.72 -15.81 10.11
CA SER A 104 -6.86 -15.37 9.01
C SER A 104 -5.88 -16.46 8.63
N CYS A 105 -5.58 -16.53 7.34
CA CYS A 105 -4.60 -17.44 6.76
C CYS A 105 -3.80 -16.76 5.66
N GLY A 106 -2.75 -17.43 5.20
CA GLY A 106 -1.95 -16.97 4.06
C GLY A 106 -2.76 -16.93 2.76
N SER A 107 -2.30 -16.14 1.82
CA SER A 107 -2.96 -15.89 0.54
C SER A 107 -3.14 -17.12 -0.36
N SER A 108 -2.31 -18.15 -0.18
CA SER A 108 -2.38 -19.40 -0.95
C SER A 108 -3.30 -20.47 -0.34
N THR A 109 -3.94 -20.18 0.78
CA THR A 109 -4.87 -21.10 1.46
C THR A 109 -6.15 -21.29 0.62
N PRO A 110 -6.75 -22.50 0.59
CA PRO A 110 -8.04 -22.73 -0.09
C PRO A 110 -9.14 -21.79 0.39
N ASP A 111 -10.10 -21.48 -0.47
CA ASP A 111 -11.20 -20.56 -0.17
C ASP A 111 -12.17 -21.08 0.89
N GLU A 112 -12.17 -22.37 1.10
CA GLU A 112 -13.01 -23.06 2.08
C GLU A 112 -12.25 -24.25 2.66
N PHE A 113 -12.34 -24.45 3.97
CA PHE A 113 -11.75 -25.59 4.67
C PHE A 113 -12.54 -25.95 5.93
N PRO A 114 -12.52 -27.22 6.37
CA PRO A 114 -13.24 -27.67 7.55
C PRO A 114 -12.78 -26.97 8.81
N THR A 115 -13.72 -26.78 9.75
CA THR A 115 -13.38 -26.27 11.08
C THR A 115 -12.54 -27.27 11.88
N ASP A 116 -11.58 -26.75 12.64
CA ASP A 116 -10.79 -27.49 13.63
C ASP A 116 -11.13 -27.10 15.07
N ILE A 117 -12.11 -26.21 15.25
CA ILE A 117 -12.54 -25.78 16.58
C ILE A 117 -13.43 -26.85 17.21
N PRO A 118 -13.09 -27.37 18.41
CA PRO A 118 -13.89 -28.37 19.10
C PRO A 118 -15.33 -27.91 19.33
N GLY A 119 -16.28 -28.79 19.08
CA GLY A 119 -17.70 -28.50 19.28
C GLY A 119 -18.37 -27.68 18.18
N THR A 120 -17.68 -27.35 17.11
CA THR A 120 -18.21 -26.64 15.96
C THR A 120 -18.32 -27.56 14.74
N LYS A 121 -19.22 -27.22 13.81
CA LYS A 121 -19.47 -27.93 12.56
C LYS A 121 -19.37 -26.98 11.38
N GLY A 122 -19.13 -27.52 10.20
CA GLY A 122 -19.10 -26.75 8.97
C GLY A 122 -17.70 -26.31 8.56
N ASN A 123 -17.63 -25.28 7.74
CA ASN A 123 -16.41 -24.84 7.09
C ASN A 123 -16.15 -23.35 7.33
N PHE A 124 -14.87 -23.00 7.42
CA PHE A 124 -14.43 -21.62 7.24
C PHE A 124 -14.52 -21.23 5.77
N LYS A 125 -15.22 -20.13 5.49
CA LYS A 125 -15.41 -19.60 4.14
C LYS A 125 -14.71 -18.25 4.00
N LEU A 126 -14.02 -18.05 2.87
CA LEU A 126 -13.35 -16.80 2.55
C LEU A 126 -14.36 -15.66 2.44
N VAL A 127 -14.16 -14.59 3.21
CA VAL A 127 -15.03 -13.40 3.19
C VAL A 127 -14.30 -12.13 2.76
N ARG A 128 -12.98 -12.05 3.00
CA ARG A 128 -12.13 -10.93 2.59
C ARG A 128 -10.74 -11.43 2.22
N HIS A 129 -10.13 -10.76 1.25
CA HIS A 129 -8.72 -10.92 0.94
C HIS A 129 -8.07 -9.56 0.99
N VAL A 130 -7.17 -9.37 1.95
CA VAL A 130 -6.57 -8.07 2.26
C VAL A 130 -5.08 -8.08 1.97
N SER A 131 -4.56 -6.92 1.58
CA SER A 131 -3.13 -6.67 1.45
C SER A 131 -2.73 -5.67 2.52
N PHE A 132 -1.78 -6.04 3.36
CA PHE A 132 -1.19 -5.14 4.34
C PHE A 132 -0.04 -4.38 3.70
N VAL A 133 -0.07 -3.06 3.82
CA VAL A 133 1.01 -2.15 3.46
C VAL A 133 1.70 -1.76 4.75
N ASP A 134 2.86 -2.34 5.00
CA ASP A 134 3.64 -2.09 6.22
C ASP A 134 4.46 -0.82 6.06
N CYS A 135 4.01 0.25 6.71
CA CYS A 135 4.62 1.56 6.61
C CYS A 135 5.80 1.71 7.56
N PRO A 136 6.89 2.35 7.13
CA PRO A 136 8.02 2.64 8.01
C PRO A 136 7.58 3.58 9.16
N GLY A 137 8.02 3.24 10.38
CA GLY A 137 7.70 4.03 11.57
C GLY A 137 8.69 5.14 11.88
N HIS A 138 9.82 5.17 11.20
CA HIS A 138 10.88 6.15 11.46
C HIS A 138 10.61 7.48 10.75
N ASP A 139 10.81 8.59 11.45
CA ASP A 139 10.54 9.94 10.96
C ASP A 139 11.31 10.33 9.69
N ILE A 140 12.50 9.78 9.49
CA ILE A 140 13.31 9.99 8.29
C ILE A 140 12.65 9.40 7.02
N LEU A 141 11.72 8.45 7.19
CA LEU A 141 11.10 7.69 6.11
C LEU A 141 9.67 8.18 5.76
N MET A 142 9.35 9.42 6.13
CA MET A 142 8.03 10.01 5.91
C MET A 142 7.61 10.01 4.43
N ALA A 143 8.53 10.27 3.50
CA ALA A 143 8.24 10.23 2.06
C ALA A 143 7.81 8.83 1.60
N THR A 144 8.45 7.78 2.14
CA THR A 144 8.05 6.39 1.86
C THR A 144 6.65 6.09 2.39
N MET A 145 6.32 6.60 3.56
CA MET A 145 4.97 6.46 4.14
C MET A 145 3.90 7.19 3.31
N LEU A 146 4.19 8.41 2.85
CA LEU A 146 3.27 9.16 1.98
C LEU A 146 2.99 8.44 0.66
N ASN A 147 4.00 7.82 0.05
CA ASN A 147 3.82 6.99 -1.14
C ASN A 147 2.93 5.77 -0.84
N GLY A 148 3.09 5.16 0.32
CA GLY A 148 2.23 4.06 0.77
C GLY A 148 0.79 4.48 1.01
N ALA A 149 0.58 5.64 1.63
CA ALA A 149 -0.75 6.17 1.91
C ALA A 149 -1.59 6.39 0.64
N ALA A 150 -0.97 6.62 -0.51
CA ALA A 150 -1.66 6.78 -1.79
C ALA A 150 -2.45 5.54 -2.26
N VAL A 151 -2.12 4.36 -1.75
CA VAL A 151 -2.76 3.09 -2.15
C VAL A 151 -3.61 2.46 -1.05
N MET A 152 -3.70 3.07 0.13
CA MET A 152 -4.45 2.53 1.27
C MET A 152 -5.95 2.82 1.18
N ASP A 153 -6.75 1.81 1.50
CA ASP A 153 -8.21 1.93 1.69
C ASP A 153 -8.58 2.13 3.17
N ALA A 154 -7.76 1.60 4.07
CA ALA A 154 -7.93 1.66 5.50
C ALA A 154 -6.57 1.62 6.21
N ALA A 155 -6.56 1.89 7.50
CA ALA A 155 -5.36 1.84 8.31
C ALA A 155 -5.57 1.13 9.65
N LEU A 156 -4.53 0.42 10.10
CA LEU A 156 -4.39 -0.05 11.48
C LEU A 156 -3.38 0.86 12.19
N LEU A 157 -3.85 1.62 13.16
CA LEU A 157 -3.00 2.47 13.99
C LEU A 157 -2.55 1.66 15.22
N LEU A 158 -1.25 1.41 15.32
CA LEU A 158 -0.68 0.65 16.42
C LEU A 158 -0.11 1.56 17.49
N ILE A 159 -0.50 1.26 18.73
CA ILE A 159 -0.04 1.95 19.93
C ILE A 159 0.44 0.89 20.91
N ALA A 160 1.71 0.97 21.33
CA ALA A 160 2.24 0.04 22.30
C ALA A 160 1.70 0.34 23.71
N GLY A 161 1.13 -0.68 24.35
CA GLY A 161 0.48 -0.55 25.66
C GLY A 161 1.42 -0.19 26.82
N ASN A 162 2.71 -0.44 26.65
CA ASN A 162 3.76 -0.13 27.60
C ASN A 162 4.38 1.27 27.43
N GLU A 163 3.87 2.08 26.52
CA GLU A 163 4.34 3.43 26.27
C GLU A 163 3.20 4.44 26.39
N SER A 164 3.54 5.69 26.69
CA SER A 164 2.54 6.77 26.73
C SER A 164 2.00 7.09 25.34
N CYS A 165 0.74 7.47 25.25
CA CYS A 165 0.11 7.94 24.03
C CYS A 165 -0.14 9.46 24.12
N PRO A 166 0.19 10.25 23.07
CA PRO A 166 0.80 9.85 21.82
C PRO A 166 2.33 9.81 21.83
N GLN A 167 2.91 8.99 20.97
CA GLN A 167 4.30 9.11 20.57
C GLN A 167 4.43 10.06 19.36
N PRO A 168 5.58 10.71 19.12
CA PRO A 168 5.72 11.71 18.06
C PRO A 168 5.32 11.20 16.67
N GLN A 169 5.83 10.06 16.23
CA GLN A 169 5.52 9.52 14.91
C GLN A 169 4.06 9.06 14.78
N THR A 170 3.41 8.67 15.88
CA THR A 170 1.99 8.32 15.87
C THR A 170 1.15 9.52 15.44
N SER A 171 1.43 10.70 16.01
CA SER A 171 0.74 11.94 15.65
C SER A 171 0.99 12.34 14.20
N GLU A 172 2.21 12.16 13.71
CA GLU A 172 2.60 12.50 12.35
C GLU A 172 1.93 11.57 11.32
N HIS A 173 1.93 10.28 11.58
CA HIS A 173 1.28 9.31 10.70
C HIS A 173 -0.23 9.54 10.66
N LEU A 174 -0.87 9.83 11.77
CA LEU A 174 -2.30 10.13 11.81
C LEU A 174 -2.61 11.40 11.01
N ALA A 175 -1.80 12.44 11.13
CA ALA A 175 -1.96 13.67 10.36
C ALA A 175 -1.78 13.43 8.85
N ALA A 176 -0.83 12.59 8.44
CA ALA A 176 -0.63 12.22 7.04
C ALA A 176 -1.84 11.44 6.48
N ILE A 177 -2.41 10.52 7.25
CA ILE A 177 -3.63 9.79 6.90
C ILE A 177 -4.83 10.74 6.76
N GLU A 178 -4.92 11.75 7.61
CA GLU A 178 -5.95 12.78 7.53
C GLU A 178 -5.83 13.63 6.25
N ILE A 179 -4.59 13.98 5.85
CA ILE A 179 -4.32 14.66 4.58
C ILE A 179 -4.79 13.83 3.39
N MET A 180 -4.53 12.53 3.41
CA MET A 180 -4.94 11.60 2.36
C MET A 180 -6.44 11.26 2.42
N LYS A 181 -7.19 11.83 3.38
CA LYS A 181 -8.62 11.62 3.60
C LYS A 181 -9.03 10.16 3.77
N LEU A 182 -8.19 9.37 4.40
CA LEU A 182 -8.49 8.00 4.74
C LEU A 182 -9.45 7.97 5.95
N LYS A 183 -10.61 7.30 5.79
CA LYS A 183 -11.72 7.38 6.76
C LYS A 183 -11.83 6.17 7.68
N HIS A 184 -11.31 5.02 7.26
CA HIS A 184 -11.50 3.76 7.96
C HIS A 184 -10.22 3.41 8.73
N ILE A 185 -10.29 3.54 10.05
CA ILE A 185 -9.15 3.31 10.96
C ILE A 185 -9.60 2.37 12.08
N LEU A 186 -8.76 1.37 12.35
CA LEU A 186 -8.82 0.57 13.57
C LEU A 186 -7.60 0.88 14.42
N ILE A 187 -7.78 1.07 15.72
CA ILE A 187 -6.70 1.30 16.66
C ILE A 187 -6.40 -0.01 17.38
N LEU A 188 -5.14 -0.44 17.32
CA LEU A 188 -4.67 -1.65 17.97
C LEU A 188 -3.77 -1.26 19.14
N GLN A 189 -4.25 -1.49 20.36
CA GLN A 189 -3.47 -1.37 21.59
C GLN A 189 -2.65 -2.64 21.76
N ASN A 190 -1.42 -2.61 21.26
CA ASN A 190 -0.54 -3.78 21.18
C ASN A 190 0.31 -3.94 22.45
N LYS A 191 0.92 -5.11 22.61
CA LYS A 191 1.81 -5.46 23.73
C LYS A 191 1.14 -5.40 25.10
N ILE A 192 -0.14 -5.73 25.15
CA ILE A 192 -0.88 -5.74 26.44
C ILE A 192 -0.37 -6.81 27.42
N ASP A 193 0.35 -7.81 26.92
CA ASP A 193 1.04 -8.82 27.72
C ASP A 193 2.17 -8.25 28.59
N LEU A 194 2.65 -7.04 28.28
CA LEU A 194 3.73 -6.36 29.01
C LEU A 194 3.24 -5.42 30.13
N VAL A 195 1.92 -5.23 30.25
CA VAL A 195 1.34 -4.24 31.17
C VAL A 195 0.24 -4.85 32.04
N LYS A 196 0.00 -4.20 33.17
CA LYS A 196 -1.14 -4.55 34.05
C LYS A 196 -2.43 -3.97 33.47
N GLU A 197 -3.56 -4.60 33.81
CA GLU A 197 -4.89 -4.15 33.35
C GLU A 197 -5.17 -2.69 33.68
N SER A 198 -4.76 -2.20 34.84
CA SER A 198 -4.92 -0.79 35.25
C SER A 198 -4.17 0.17 34.30
N GLN A 199 -2.95 -0.20 33.91
CA GLN A 199 -2.15 0.59 32.97
C GLN A 199 -2.75 0.58 31.56
N ALA A 200 -3.27 -0.56 31.12
CA ALA A 200 -3.95 -0.66 29.83
C ALA A 200 -5.23 0.20 29.80
N LYS A 201 -6.00 0.24 30.88
CA LYS A 201 -7.18 1.10 31.01
C LYS A 201 -6.83 2.58 31.01
N GLU A 202 -5.78 2.98 31.71
CA GLU A 202 -5.29 4.36 31.72
C GLU A 202 -4.83 4.79 30.31
N GLN A 203 -4.08 3.95 29.62
CA GLN A 203 -3.68 4.22 28.24
C GLN A 203 -4.87 4.30 27.29
N TYR A 204 -5.89 3.47 27.48
CA TYR A 204 -7.14 3.54 26.72
C TYR A 204 -7.76 4.94 26.79
N GLU A 205 -7.83 5.54 27.97
CA GLU A 205 -8.30 6.91 28.15
C GLU A 205 -7.39 7.94 27.46
N GLN A 206 -6.08 7.74 27.50
CA GLN A 206 -5.11 8.57 26.76
C GLN A 206 -5.34 8.49 25.24
N ILE A 207 -5.62 7.29 24.72
CA ILE A 207 -5.93 7.09 23.30
C ILE A 207 -7.21 7.83 22.92
N LEU A 208 -8.26 7.71 23.71
CA LEU A 208 -9.53 8.41 23.48
C LEU A 208 -9.34 9.93 23.44
N ALA A 209 -8.56 10.48 24.35
CA ALA A 209 -8.23 11.91 24.36
C ALA A 209 -7.39 12.33 23.15
N PHE A 210 -6.44 11.49 22.75
CA PHE A 210 -5.56 11.74 21.61
C PHE A 210 -6.31 11.80 20.27
N VAL A 211 -7.25 10.90 20.03
CA VAL A 211 -7.97 10.81 18.75
C VAL A 211 -9.14 11.77 18.64
N GLN A 212 -9.53 12.41 19.73
CA GLN A 212 -10.63 13.36 19.74
C GLN A 212 -10.36 14.53 18.79
N GLY A 213 -11.31 14.81 17.90
CA GLY A 213 -11.18 15.84 16.87
C GLY A 213 -10.28 15.46 15.70
N THR A 214 -9.85 14.22 15.60
CA THR A 214 -9.06 13.68 14.48
C THR A 214 -9.89 12.74 13.61
N VAL A 215 -9.34 12.32 12.48
CA VAL A 215 -9.97 11.32 11.60
C VAL A 215 -10.20 9.96 12.28
N ALA A 216 -9.46 9.67 13.35
CA ALA A 216 -9.57 8.43 14.14
C ALA A 216 -10.59 8.53 15.28
N GLU A 217 -11.29 9.65 15.45
CA GLU A 217 -12.33 9.79 16.48
C GLU A 217 -13.44 8.75 16.27
N GLY A 218 -13.79 8.04 17.34
CA GLY A 218 -14.79 6.96 17.28
C GLY A 218 -14.30 5.65 16.68
N ALA A 219 -13.03 5.56 16.28
CA ALA A 219 -12.45 4.31 15.79
C ALA A 219 -12.43 3.23 16.89
N PRO A 220 -12.70 1.96 16.55
CA PRO A 220 -12.58 0.87 17.51
C PRO A 220 -11.16 0.75 18.05
N ILE A 221 -11.02 0.54 19.36
CA ILE A 221 -9.75 0.31 20.04
C ILE A 221 -9.72 -1.13 20.51
N ILE A 222 -8.81 -1.93 19.96
CA ILE A 222 -8.73 -3.37 20.23
C ILE A 222 -7.43 -3.66 20.97
N PRO A 223 -7.51 -4.17 22.23
CA PRO A 223 -6.32 -4.62 22.94
C PRO A 223 -5.82 -5.94 22.36
N ILE A 224 -4.56 -6.01 21.98
CA ILE A 224 -3.94 -7.19 21.38
C ILE A 224 -2.54 -7.46 21.93
N SER A 225 -2.09 -8.70 21.74
CA SER A 225 -0.68 -9.06 21.74
C SER A 225 -0.36 -9.77 20.41
N ALA A 226 0.29 -9.07 19.51
CA ALA A 226 0.65 -9.63 18.21
C ALA A 226 1.66 -10.79 18.37
N GLN A 227 2.58 -10.68 19.32
CA GLN A 227 3.59 -11.70 19.59
C GLN A 227 2.95 -13.01 20.08
N LEU A 228 1.94 -12.93 20.93
CA LEU A 228 1.21 -14.08 21.46
C LEU A 228 -0.03 -14.44 20.65
N LYS A 229 -0.30 -13.71 19.58
CA LYS A 229 -1.51 -13.84 18.73
C LYS A 229 -2.82 -13.71 19.52
N TYR A 230 -2.82 -12.92 20.60
CA TYR A 230 -4.00 -12.65 21.39
C TYR A 230 -4.90 -11.61 20.74
N ASN A 231 -6.19 -11.89 20.68
CA ASN A 231 -7.23 -11.04 20.05
C ASN A 231 -7.04 -10.78 18.53
N ILE A 232 -6.26 -11.58 17.83
CA ILE A 232 -6.12 -11.45 16.38
C ILE A 232 -7.44 -11.77 15.67
N GLU A 233 -8.24 -12.71 16.21
CA GLU A 233 -9.57 -13.02 15.70
C GLU A 233 -10.51 -11.80 15.78
N VAL A 234 -10.39 -11.00 16.83
CA VAL A 234 -11.15 -9.75 16.98
C VAL A 234 -10.76 -8.75 15.90
N VAL A 235 -9.48 -8.61 15.60
CA VAL A 235 -9.00 -7.75 14.51
C VAL A 235 -9.58 -8.22 13.17
N CYS A 236 -9.58 -9.51 12.91
CA CYS A 236 -10.19 -10.09 11.69
C CYS A 236 -11.69 -9.78 11.62
N GLU A 237 -12.42 -9.94 12.71
CA GLU A 237 -13.85 -9.59 12.78
C GLU A 237 -14.10 -8.13 12.45
N TYR A 238 -13.31 -7.21 13.01
CA TYR A 238 -13.45 -5.77 12.77
C TYR A 238 -13.03 -5.38 11.35
N ILE A 239 -12.05 -6.04 10.75
CA ILE A 239 -11.71 -5.85 9.34
C ILE A 239 -12.92 -6.18 8.46
N VAL A 240 -13.63 -7.27 8.75
CA VAL A 240 -14.82 -7.66 8.00
C VAL A 240 -15.99 -6.70 8.23
N LYS A 241 -16.23 -6.28 9.47
CA LYS A 241 -17.43 -5.51 9.86
C LYS A 241 -17.28 -4.01 9.72
N LYS A 242 -16.09 -3.46 9.94
CA LYS A 242 -15.86 -2.00 10.04
C LYS A 242 -15.15 -1.40 8.85
N ILE A 243 -14.43 -2.20 8.07
CA ILE A 243 -13.79 -1.74 6.84
C ILE A 243 -14.69 -2.17 5.69
N PRO A 244 -15.36 -1.23 5.00
CA PRO A 244 -16.21 -1.56 3.88
C PRO A 244 -15.38 -2.05 2.69
N VAL A 245 -15.98 -2.88 1.85
CA VAL A 245 -15.38 -3.29 0.59
C VAL A 245 -15.25 -2.05 -0.29
N PRO A 246 -14.04 -1.69 -0.76
CA PRO A 246 -13.87 -0.50 -1.59
C PRO A 246 -14.64 -0.62 -2.90
N ILE A 247 -15.12 0.51 -3.39
CA ILE A 247 -15.67 0.59 -4.75
C ILE A 247 -14.50 0.60 -5.71
N ARG A 248 -14.48 -0.36 -6.65
CA ARG A 248 -13.43 -0.51 -7.65
C ARG A 248 -13.98 -0.31 -9.06
N ASP A 249 -13.21 0.33 -9.90
CA ASP A 249 -13.50 0.48 -11.32
C ASP A 249 -12.79 -0.63 -12.11
N PHE A 250 -13.58 -1.60 -12.58
CA PHE A 250 -13.10 -2.73 -13.38
C PHE A 250 -13.21 -2.52 -14.89
N THR A 251 -13.98 -1.53 -15.32
CA THR A 251 -14.37 -1.37 -16.73
C THR A 251 -13.55 -0.33 -17.49
N SER A 252 -12.91 0.60 -16.78
CA SER A 252 -12.01 1.59 -17.40
C SER A 252 -10.75 0.92 -17.94
N GLU A 253 -10.04 1.63 -18.82
CA GLU A 253 -8.72 1.21 -19.26
C GLU A 253 -7.76 1.05 -18.08
N PRO A 254 -6.99 -0.05 -18.03
CA PRO A 254 -6.18 -0.37 -16.85
C PRO A 254 -5.06 0.63 -16.61
N ARG A 255 -4.83 0.93 -15.33
CA ARG A 255 -3.76 1.78 -14.83
C ARG A 255 -3.18 1.21 -13.56
N LEU A 256 -1.87 1.01 -13.55
CA LEU A 256 -1.10 0.53 -12.40
C LEU A 256 0.00 1.53 -12.09
N ILE A 257 0.13 1.92 -10.82
CA ILE A 257 1.30 2.66 -10.33
C ILE A 257 2.39 1.69 -9.92
N VAL A 258 3.61 1.89 -10.41
CA VAL A 258 4.74 1.02 -10.12
C VAL A 258 5.35 1.41 -8.78
N ILE A 259 5.32 0.50 -7.82
CA ILE A 259 5.81 0.69 -6.46
C ILE A 259 7.14 -0.06 -6.26
N ARG A 260 7.35 -1.15 -6.98
CA ARG A 260 8.56 -1.95 -6.98
C ARG A 260 8.91 -2.38 -8.40
N SER A 261 10.18 -2.63 -8.64
CA SER A 261 10.61 -3.28 -9.88
C SER A 261 11.83 -4.16 -9.67
N PHE A 262 11.93 -5.21 -10.47
CA PHE A 262 12.92 -6.25 -10.27
C PHE A 262 13.51 -6.75 -11.60
N ASP A 263 14.77 -7.10 -11.56
CA ASP A 263 15.44 -7.98 -12.50
C ASP A 263 15.53 -9.37 -11.85
N VAL A 264 14.78 -10.32 -12.38
CA VAL A 264 14.68 -11.69 -11.82
C VAL A 264 15.73 -12.65 -12.36
N ASN A 265 16.58 -12.19 -13.26
CA ASN A 265 17.65 -13.01 -13.84
C ASN A 265 18.78 -13.21 -12.84
N LYS A 266 19.29 -14.45 -12.78
CA LYS A 266 20.45 -14.76 -11.97
C LYS A 266 21.74 -14.29 -12.69
N PRO A 267 22.79 -13.91 -11.95
CA PRO A 267 24.10 -13.67 -12.54
C PRO A 267 24.56 -14.88 -13.34
N GLY A 268 25.04 -14.65 -14.57
CA GLY A 268 25.49 -15.72 -15.46
C GLY A 268 24.39 -16.43 -16.26
N CYS A 269 23.17 -15.89 -16.26
CA CYS A 269 22.08 -16.38 -17.10
C CYS A 269 22.46 -16.19 -18.59
N GLU A 270 22.25 -17.24 -19.41
CA GLU A 270 22.43 -17.16 -20.86
C GLU A 270 21.48 -16.14 -21.49
N VAL A 271 21.91 -15.52 -22.59
CA VAL A 271 21.15 -14.46 -23.26
C VAL A 271 19.76 -14.94 -23.71
N ASP A 272 19.68 -16.18 -24.18
CA ASP A 272 18.43 -16.78 -24.67
C ASP A 272 17.45 -17.12 -23.52
N ASP A 273 17.95 -17.24 -22.29
CA ASP A 273 17.14 -17.52 -21.09
C ASP A 273 16.77 -16.26 -20.31
N LEU A 274 17.19 -15.09 -20.75
CA LEU A 274 16.87 -13.84 -20.07
C LEU A 274 15.37 -13.56 -20.06
N LYS A 275 14.86 -13.34 -18.86
CA LYS A 275 13.49 -12.89 -18.62
C LYS A 275 13.46 -11.37 -18.61
N GLY A 276 12.37 -10.82 -19.13
CA GLY A 276 12.10 -9.39 -19.04
C GLY A 276 11.92 -8.91 -17.61
N GLY A 277 11.97 -7.60 -17.40
CA GLY A 277 11.81 -6.98 -16.10
C GLY A 277 10.42 -7.19 -15.52
N VAL A 278 10.34 -7.19 -14.19
CA VAL A 278 9.10 -7.30 -13.43
C VAL A 278 8.78 -5.97 -12.77
N ALA A 279 7.54 -5.48 -12.97
CA ALA A 279 7.00 -4.32 -12.28
C ALA A 279 5.97 -4.78 -11.25
N GLY A 280 6.15 -4.37 -10.01
CA GLY A 280 5.18 -4.60 -8.93
C GLY A 280 4.46 -3.30 -8.59
N GLY A 281 3.15 -3.33 -8.52
CA GLY A 281 2.39 -2.14 -8.22
C GLY A 281 0.94 -2.39 -7.85
N SER A 282 0.22 -1.31 -7.62
CA SER A 282 -1.20 -1.33 -7.34
C SER A 282 -1.99 -0.92 -8.59
N ILE A 283 -2.94 -1.73 -8.98
CA ILE A 283 -3.89 -1.39 -10.04
C ILE A 283 -4.89 -0.41 -9.45
N LEU A 284 -4.98 0.79 -10.01
CA LEU A 284 -5.90 1.84 -9.56
C LEU A 284 -7.28 1.66 -10.18
N LYS A 285 -7.33 1.24 -11.44
CA LYS A 285 -8.56 0.99 -12.20
C LYS A 285 -8.30 0.03 -13.34
N GLY A 286 -9.37 -0.59 -13.83
CA GLY A 286 -9.32 -1.52 -14.94
C GLY A 286 -8.74 -2.87 -14.57
N VAL A 287 -8.68 -3.76 -15.53
CA VAL A 287 -8.18 -5.13 -15.39
C VAL A 287 -7.03 -5.36 -16.35
N LEU A 288 -5.87 -5.77 -15.83
CA LEU A 288 -4.73 -6.20 -16.63
C LEU A 288 -4.87 -7.69 -16.96
N LYS A 289 -4.51 -8.06 -18.17
CA LYS A 289 -4.62 -9.44 -18.68
C LYS A 289 -3.27 -9.92 -19.20
N VAL A 290 -2.97 -11.19 -18.99
CA VAL A 290 -1.81 -11.83 -19.62
C VAL A 290 -1.94 -11.73 -21.14
N GLY A 291 -0.86 -11.36 -21.82
CA GLY A 291 -0.82 -11.15 -23.26
C GLY A 291 -1.23 -9.75 -23.70
N GLN A 292 -1.68 -8.88 -22.81
CA GLN A 292 -2.03 -7.50 -23.13
C GLN A 292 -0.80 -6.67 -23.47
N GLU A 293 -0.90 -5.85 -24.50
CA GLU A 293 0.10 -4.83 -24.82
C GLU A 293 -0.03 -3.66 -23.84
N ILE A 294 1.09 -3.17 -23.34
CA ILE A 294 1.17 -2.14 -22.33
C ILE A 294 2.14 -1.02 -22.70
N GLU A 295 1.91 0.13 -22.11
CA GLU A 295 2.76 1.31 -22.16
C GLU A 295 3.16 1.71 -20.76
N VAL A 296 4.39 2.18 -20.57
CA VAL A 296 4.92 2.71 -19.32
C VAL A 296 5.34 4.15 -19.53
N ARG A 297 4.81 5.07 -18.76
CA ARG A 297 5.12 6.50 -18.79
C ARG A 297 5.65 6.99 -17.45
N PRO A 298 6.59 7.94 -17.42
CA PRO A 298 7.21 8.66 -18.53
C PRO A 298 8.20 7.85 -19.39
N GLY A 299 8.56 6.64 -18.99
CA GLY A 299 9.46 5.77 -19.72
C GLY A 299 10.93 6.14 -19.50
N ILE A 300 11.72 6.10 -20.58
CA ILE A 300 13.14 6.46 -20.54
C ILE A 300 13.25 7.99 -20.59
N VAL A 301 13.89 8.57 -19.59
CA VAL A 301 14.12 10.01 -19.48
C VAL A 301 15.55 10.32 -19.83
N SER A 302 15.73 11.24 -20.78
CA SER A 302 17.02 11.75 -21.20
C SER A 302 16.99 13.27 -21.35
N LYS A 303 18.14 13.89 -21.55
CA LYS A 303 18.24 15.32 -21.88
C LYS A 303 18.75 15.46 -23.29
N ASP A 304 18.17 16.41 -24.04
CA ASP A 304 18.65 16.79 -25.34
C ASP A 304 19.92 17.68 -25.27
N HIS A 305 20.41 18.14 -26.41
CA HIS A 305 21.60 19.00 -26.49
C HIS A 305 21.46 20.34 -25.76
N GLU A 306 20.21 20.80 -25.60
CA GLU A 306 19.87 22.03 -24.87
C GLU A 306 19.59 21.81 -23.40
N GLY A 307 19.70 20.58 -22.90
CA GLY A 307 19.41 20.22 -21.52
C GLY A 307 17.91 20.04 -21.21
N LYS A 308 17.03 20.05 -22.23
CA LYS A 308 15.61 19.83 -22.10
C LYS A 308 15.31 18.34 -21.86
N LEU A 309 14.41 18.08 -20.91
CA LEU A 309 13.97 16.70 -20.61
C LEU A 309 13.19 16.12 -21.80
N MET A 310 13.61 14.93 -22.20
CA MET A 310 12.99 14.12 -23.24
C MET A 310 12.48 12.82 -22.61
N CYS A 311 11.24 12.46 -22.89
CA CYS A 311 10.61 11.24 -22.38
C CYS A 311 10.28 10.31 -23.55
N LYS A 312 10.73 9.07 -23.44
CA LYS A 312 10.40 8.01 -24.39
C LYS A 312 9.59 6.93 -23.68
N PRO A 313 8.27 6.88 -23.84
CA PRO A 313 7.45 5.83 -23.26
C PRO A 313 7.96 4.45 -23.66
N ILE A 314 7.83 3.50 -22.75
CA ILE A 314 8.24 2.11 -22.97
C ILE A 314 7.01 1.31 -23.35
N PHE A 315 7.11 0.56 -24.44
CA PHE A 315 6.05 -0.36 -24.89
C PHE A 315 6.48 -1.79 -24.66
N SER A 316 5.58 -2.61 -24.15
CA SER A 316 5.86 -3.99 -23.85
C SER A 316 4.58 -4.83 -23.86
N LYS A 317 4.69 -6.07 -23.43
CA LYS A 317 3.59 -7.02 -23.32
C LYS A 317 3.63 -7.73 -21.98
N ILE A 318 2.47 -7.98 -21.39
CA ILE A 318 2.35 -8.76 -20.16
C ILE A 318 2.59 -10.22 -20.47
N VAL A 319 3.61 -10.80 -19.87
CA VAL A 319 3.98 -12.21 -20.00
C VAL A 319 3.34 -13.03 -18.88
N SER A 320 3.31 -12.49 -17.67
CA SER A 320 2.76 -13.14 -16.49
C SER A 320 2.21 -12.13 -15.50
N LEU A 321 1.26 -12.57 -14.68
CA LEU A 321 0.71 -11.82 -13.57
C LEU A 321 0.71 -12.71 -12.32
N PHE A 322 1.01 -12.11 -11.17
CA PHE A 322 0.98 -12.82 -9.90
C PHE A 322 0.67 -11.87 -8.73
N ALA A 323 0.06 -12.43 -7.69
CA ALA A 323 -0.17 -11.76 -6.41
C ALA A 323 0.50 -12.60 -5.31
N GLU A 324 1.62 -12.14 -4.75
CA GLU A 324 2.55 -12.93 -3.94
C GLU A 324 2.99 -14.21 -4.69
N HIS A 325 2.48 -15.37 -4.26
CA HIS A 325 2.79 -16.67 -4.87
C HIS A 325 1.64 -17.22 -5.73
N ASN A 326 0.54 -16.48 -5.86
CA ASN A 326 -0.61 -16.92 -6.63
C ASN A 326 -0.50 -16.46 -8.08
N ASP A 327 -0.66 -17.41 -9.01
CA ASP A 327 -0.68 -17.13 -10.44
C ASP A 327 -2.02 -16.50 -10.85
N LEU A 328 -1.94 -15.50 -11.72
CA LEU A 328 -3.09 -14.80 -12.28
C LEU A 328 -3.07 -14.86 -13.80
N LEU A 329 -4.23 -14.95 -14.43
CA LEU A 329 -4.42 -14.64 -15.85
C LEU A 329 -4.91 -13.21 -16.06
N TYR A 330 -5.61 -12.67 -15.08
CA TYR A 330 -5.96 -11.26 -15.05
C TYR A 330 -5.88 -10.73 -13.61
N GLY A 331 -5.47 -9.47 -13.48
CA GLY A 331 -5.37 -8.75 -12.22
C GLY A 331 -6.38 -7.62 -12.16
N ALA A 332 -7.03 -7.47 -11.01
CA ALA A 332 -8.02 -6.44 -10.72
C ALA A 332 -7.48 -5.42 -9.70
N PRO A 333 -8.14 -4.26 -9.53
CA PRO A 333 -7.74 -3.28 -8.52
C PRO A 333 -7.67 -3.86 -7.12
N GLY A 334 -6.62 -3.51 -6.40
CA GLY A 334 -6.35 -3.93 -5.02
C GLY A 334 -5.12 -4.81 -4.89
N GLY A 335 -4.47 -4.74 -3.73
CA GLY A 335 -3.24 -5.46 -3.45
C GLY A 335 -2.02 -4.97 -4.24
N LEU A 336 -0.94 -5.73 -4.12
CA LEU A 336 0.26 -5.58 -4.94
C LEU A 336 0.27 -6.67 -6.00
N ILE A 337 0.27 -6.25 -7.27
CA ILE A 337 0.30 -7.16 -8.42
C ILE A 337 1.68 -7.12 -9.06
N GLY A 338 2.28 -8.28 -9.25
CA GLY A 338 3.51 -8.45 -10.01
C GLY A 338 3.20 -8.65 -11.49
N VAL A 339 3.81 -7.83 -12.33
CA VAL A 339 3.63 -7.85 -13.78
C VAL A 339 4.93 -8.26 -14.44
N GLY A 340 5.01 -9.48 -14.94
CA GLY A 340 6.11 -9.94 -15.77
C GLY A 340 5.98 -9.37 -17.18
N THR A 341 7.03 -8.74 -17.67
CA THR A 341 7.03 -8.02 -18.97
C THR A 341 8.16 -8.50 -19.87
N LYS A 342 8.23 -7.93 -21.07
CA LYS A 342 9.36 -8.06 -21.99
C LYS A 342 10.29 -6.84 -21.96
N ILE A 343 10.14 -5.97 -20.99
CA ILE A 343 10.99 -4.78 -20.81
C ILE A 343 12.43 -5.25 -20.52
N ASP A 344 13.42 -4.52 -21.01
CA ASP A 344 14.82 -4.76 -20.66
C ASP A 344 14.97 -4.82 -19.12
N PRO A 345 15.44 -5.96 -18.58
CA PRO A 345 15.53 -6.14 -17.13
C PRO A 345 16.44 -5.13 -16.44
N THR A 346 17.40 -4.54 -17.13
CA THR A 346 18.27 -3.48 -16.59
C THR A 346 17.50 -2.22 -16.21
N LEU A 347 16.40 -1.92 -16.90
CA LEU A 347 15.53 -0.80 -16.60
C LEU A 347 14.68 -1.02 -15.34
N CYS A 348 14.50 -2.27 -14.95
CA CYS A 348 13.70 -2.66 -13.78
C CYS A 348 14.54 -2.97 -12.53
N ARG A 349 15.86 -3.10 -12.69
CA ARG A 349 16.78 -3.45 -11.61
C ARG A 349 16.76 -2.43 -10.49
N ALA A 350 16.75 -2.89 -9.25
CA ALA A 350 16.87 -2.08 -8.04
C ALA A 350 15.85 -0.93 -7.97
N ASP A 351 14.60 -1.24 -8.27
CA ASP A 351 13.48 -0.31 -8.21
C ASP A 351 13.59 0.92 -9.14
N ARG A 352 14.31 0.82 -10.25
CA ARG A 352 14.47 1.93 -11.21
C ARG A 352 13.17 2.37 -11.89
N MET A 353 12.17 1.49 -11.94
CA MET A 353 10.85 1.78 -12.51
C MET A 353 9.86 2.38 -11.50
N VAL A 354 10.24 2.54 -10.25
CA VAL A 354 9.37 3.13 -9.23
C VAL A 354 9.03 4.57 -9.60
N GLY A 355 7.74 4.91 -9.50
CA GLY A 355 7.20 6.21 -9.90
C GLY A 355 6.63 6.23 -11.33
N GLN A 356 6.86 5.21 -12.12
CA GLN A 356 6.26 5.05 -13.43
C GLN A 356 4.78 4.62 -13.34
N VAL A 357 4.03 4.87 -14.39
CA VAL A 357 2.65 4.41 -14.54
C VAL A 357 2.57 3.45 -15.72
N LEU A 358 2.01 2.28 -15.50
CA LEU A 358 1.85 1.21 -16.47
C LEU A 358 0.36 1.06 -16.81
N GLY A 359 0.02 0.88 -18.08
CA GLY A 359 -1.36 0.66 -18.46
C GLY A 359 -1.52 0.35 -19.95
N ALA A 360 -2.76 0.43 -20.42
CA ALA A 360 -3.08 0.17 -21.82
C ALA A 360 -2.43 1.21 -22.75
N VAL A 361 -1.99 0.76 -23.90
CA VAL A 361 -1.36 1.62 -24.92
C VAL A 361 -2.32 2.74 -25.34
N GLY A 362 -1.85 3.98 -25.28
CA GLY A 362 -2.61 5.18 -25.66
C GLY A 362 -3.65 5.66 -24.65
N ALA A 363 -3.81 4.99 -23.50
CA ALA A 363 -4.81 5.31 -22.49
C ALA A 363 -4.24 5.89 -21.18
N LEU A 364 -2.93 6.10 -21.10
CA LEU A 364 -2.27 6.67 -19.93
C LEU A 364 -2.39 8.20 -19.92
N PRO A 365 -2.33 8.82 -18.72
CA PRO A 365 -2.24 10.27 -18.58
C PRO A 365 -1.02 10.85 -19.31
N GLU A 366 -1.06 12.15 -19.54
CA GLU A 366 0.06 12.87 -20.12
C GLU A 366 1.26 12.97 -19.18
N ILE A 367 2.42 13.26 -19.76
CA ILE A 367 3.67 13.43 -19.02
C ILE A 367 3.92 14.93 -18.83
N PHE A 368 4.13 15.33 -17.59
CA PHE A 368 4.37 16.73 -17.22
C PHE A 368 5.76 16.92 -16.61
N THR A 369 6.35 18.03 -16.92
CA THR A 369 7.60 18.52 -16.29
C THR A 369 7.35 19.73 -15.39
N GLU A 370 6.19 20.33 -15.48
CA GLU A 370 5.74 21.48 -14.73
C GLU A 370 4.30 21.31 -14.30
N LEU A 371 4.00 21.65 -13.06
CA LEU A 371 2.67 21.51 -12.47
C LEU A 371 2.15 22.86 -11.98
N GLU A 372 0.87 23.11 -12.23
CA GLU A 372 0.11 24.13 -11.54
C GLU A 372 -0.74 23.47 -10.46
N ILE A 373 -0.57 23.88 -9.22
CA ILE A 373 -1.20 23.26 -8.05
C ILE A 373 -2.04 24.25 -7.27
N SER A 374 -3.13 23.74 -6.69
CA SER A 374 -3.81 24.35 -5.56
C SER A 374 -3.36 23.65 -4.29
N TYR A 375 -2.90 24.38 -3.28
CA TYR A 375 -2.30 23.79 -2.10
C TYR A 375 -2.87 24.33 -0.80
N PHE A 376 -2.80 23.50 0.23
CA PHE A 376 -3.14 23.84 1.61
C PHE A 376 -1.92 23.63 2.50
N LEU A 377 -1.69 24.56 3.41
CA LEU A 377 -0.62 24.43 4.40
C LEU A 377 -1.17 23.74 5.65
N LEU A 378 -0.43 22.78 6.16
CA LEU A 378 -0.70 22.23 7.47
C LEU A 378 -0.47 23.26 8.57
N ARG A 379 -1.13 23.09 9.70
CA ARG A 379 -0.92 23.95 10.88
C ARG A 379 0.51 23.87 11.39
N ARG A 380 1.16 22.71 11.25
CA ARG A 380 2.55 22.44 11.60
C ARG A 380 3.17 21.49 10.61
N LEU A 381 4.50 21.55 10.45
CA LEU A 381 5.24 20.57 9.67
C LEU A 381 5.27 19.23 10.40
N LEU A 382 5.10 18.13 9.66
CA LEU A 382 5.20 16.78 10.21
C LEU A 382 6.66 16.48 10.57
N GLY A 383 6.88 15.80 11.71
CA GLY A 383 8.19 15.37 12.15
C GLY A 383 9.09 16.47 12.74
N VAL A 384 8.59 17.66 12.92
CA VAL A 384 9.31 18.72 13.62
C VAL A 384 8.92 18.70 15.10
N ARG A 385 9.88 18.37 15.96
CA ARG A 385 9.67 18.43 17.42
C ARG A 385 9.56 19.87 17.88
N THR A 386 8.51 20.18 18.61
CA THR A 386 8.41 21.43 19.37
C THR A 386 8.94 21.15 20.78
N GLU A 387 10.13 21.66 21.09
CA GLU A 387 10.64 21.63 22.46
C GLU A 387 9.92 22.69 23.30
N GLY A 388 9.21 22.22 24.33
CA GLY A 388 8.54 23.05 25.32
C GLY A 388 7.28 23.78 24.84
N ASP A 389 6.72 24.62 25.72
CA ASP A 389 5.50 25.45 25.52
C ASP A 389 5.57 26.52 24.43
N LYS A 390 6.56 26.46 23.55
CA LYS A 390 6.62 27.35 22.38
C LYS A 390 5.50 26.96 21.43
N LYS A 391 4.53 27.88 21.25
CA LYS A 391 3.51 27.78 20.20
C LYS A 391 4.20 27.38 18.90
N ALA A 392 3.82 26.23 18.35
CA ALA A 392 4.35 25.77 17.08
C ALA A 392 4.32 26.92 16.07
N ALA A 393 5.47 27.24 15.48
CA ALA A 393 5.55 28.31 14.49
C ALA A 393 4.61 27.99 13.34
N LYS A 394 3.80 28.97 12.93
CA LYS A 394 2.89 28.83 11.79
C LYS A 394 3.72 28.47 10.57
N VAL A 395 3.28 27.43 9.82
CA VAL A 395 3.93 27.05 8.57
C VAL A 395 3.94 28.24 7.61
N GLN A 396 5.11 28.60 7.11
CA GLN A 396 5.26 29.69 6.16
C GLN A 396 4.66 29.35 4.81
N LYS A 397 4.06 30.33 4.14
CA LYS A 397 3.59 30.16 2.76
C LYS A 397 4.74 29.80 1.83
N LEU A 398 4.41 29.16 0.71
CA LEU A 398 5.40 28.89 -0.33
C LEU A 398 5.98 30.19 -0.88
N SER A 399 7.27 30.18 -1.17
CA SER A 399 7.99 31.29 -1.75
C SER A 399 8.59 30.92 -3.10
N LYS A 400 8.77 31.90 -3.96
CA LYS A 400 9.41 31.73 -5.26
C LYS A 400 10.85 31.21 -5.07
N ASN A 401 11.26 30.28 -5.94
CA ASN A 401 12.56 29.58 -5.91
C ASN A 401 12.77 28.61 -4.75
N GLU A 402 11.77 28.39 -3.91
CA GLU A 402 11.82 27.35 -2.89
C GLU A 402 11.89 25.96 -3.53
N VAL A 403 12.74 25.10 -2.96
CA VAL A 403 12.87 23.69 -3.40
C VAL A 403 12.08 22.79 -2.46
N LEU A 404 11.20 22.00 -3.05
CA LEU A 404 10.31 21.08 -2.35
C LEU A 404 10.57 19.65 -2.80
N MET A 405 10.22 18.68 -1.95
CA MET A 405 10.00 17.31 -2.35
C MET A 405 8.51 17.15 -2.70
N VAL A 406 8.22 16.61 -3.87
CA VAL A 406 6.87 16.41 -4.37
C VAL A 406 6.61 14.90 -4.46
N ASN A 407 5.56 14.43 -3.79
CA ASN A 407 5.12 13.03 -3.84
C ASN A 407 3.84 12.93 -4.68
N ILE A 408 3.93 12.25 -5.80
CA ILE A 408 2.84 12.06 -6.75
C ILE A 408 2.71 10.56 -7.04
N GLY A 409 1.60 9.94 -6.62
CA GLY A 409 1.46 8.48 -6.71
C GLY A 409 2.61 7.78 -5.98
N SER A 410 3.39 6.99 -6.69
CA SER A 410 4.59 6.33 -6.16
C SER A 410 5.90 7.11 -6.42
N LEU A 411 5.83 8.24 -7.12
CA LEU A 411 6.99 9.06 -7.46
C LEU A 411 7.28 10.05 -6.34
N SER A 412 8.56 10.16 -5.97
CA SER A 412 9.11 11.25 -5.17
C SER A 412 10.13 12.01 -6.01
N THR A 413 9.89 13.28 -6.25
CA THR A 413 10.78 14.12 -7.07
C THR A 413 10.99 15.49 -6.47
N GLY A 414 12.12 16.10 -6.78
CA GLY A 414 12.37 17.50 -6.45
C GLY A 414 11.49 18.42 -7.28
N GLY A 415 11.06 19.55 -6.71
CA GLY A 415 10.33 20.58 -7.41
C GLY A 415 10.76 21.96 -6.94
N ARG A 416 10.92 22.90 -7.87
CA ARG A 416 11.21 24.29 -7.59
C ARG A 416 9.98 25.15 -7.87
N VAL A 417 9.60 25.94 -6.91
CA VAL A 417 8.48 26.87 -7.06
C VAL A 417 8.88 28.00 -8.01
N SER A 418 8.22 28.08 -9.16
CA SER A 418 8.48 29.12 -10.17
C SER A 418 7.61 30.36 -9.97
N ALA A 419 6.39 30.18 -9.49
CA ALA A 419 5.45 31.26 -9.21
C ALA A 419 4.48 30.89 -8.09
N VAL A 420 4.03 31.86 -7.33
CA VAL A 420 3.01 31.70 -6.26
C VAL A 420 2.03 32.84 -6.33
N LYS A 421 0.72 32.51 -6.27
CA LYS A 421 -0.34 33.50 -6.16
C LYS A 421 -1.46 32.94 -5.29
N ALA A 422 -1.66 33.54 -4.12
CA ALA A 422 -2.62 33.09 -3.11
C ALA A 422 -2.43 31.60 -2.75
N ASP A 423 -3.38 30.72 -3.05
CA ASP A 423 -3.33 29.28 -2.79
C ASP A 423 -2.92 28.47 -4.03
N LEU A 424 -2.43 29.15 -5.07
CA LEU A 424 -1.97 28.55 -6.31
C LEU A 424 -0.45 28.65 -6.42
N GLY A 425 0.19 27.62 -6.94
CA GLY A 425 1.62 27.58 -7.17
C GLY A 425 1.97 26.89 -8.47
N LYS A 426 3.07 27.31 -9.10
CA LYS A 426 3.68 26.60 -10.21
C LYS A 426 4.97 25.97 -9.76
N ILE A 427 5.17 24.70 -10.08
CA ILE A 427 6.34 23.93 -9.69
C ILE A 427 6.97 23.32 -10.94
N VAL A 428 8.28 23.55 -11.09
CA VAL A 428 9.10 22.89 -12.10
C VAL A 428 9.71 21.65 -11.49
N LEU A 429 9.40 20.48 -12.05
CA LEU A 429 9.83 19.18 -11.53
C LEU A 429 11.24 18.83 -12.02
N THR A 430 12.02 18.18 -11.14
CA THR A 430 13.34 17.63 -11.51
C THR A 430 13.19 16.44 -12.44
N ASN A 431 12.20 15.56 -12.17
CA ASN A 431 11.86 14.42 -13.01
C ASN A 431 10.45 14.57 -13.56
N PRO A 432 10.22 14.19 -14.81
CA PRO A 432 8.88 14.21 -15.38
C PRO A 432 7.97 13.19 -14.69
N VAL A 433 6.69 13.46 -14.69
CA VAL A 433 5.65 12.63 -14.08
C VAL A 433 4.49 12.40 -15.05
N CYS A 434 3.97 11.18 -15.01
CA CYS A 434 2.70 10.84 -15.66
C CYS A 434 1.58 11.03 -14.65
N THR A 435 0.74 12.02 -14.84
CA THR A 435 -0.34 12.39 -13.92
C THR A 435 -1.49 13.05 -14.65
N GLU A 436 -2.60 13.20 -13.98
CA GLU A 436 -3.78 13.88 -14.52
C GLU A 436 -4.26 14.99 -13.59
N VAL A 437 -5.06 15.91 -14.14
CA VAL A 437 -5.69 16.98 -13.38
C VAL A 437 -6.59 16.38 -12.30
N GLY A 438 -6.51 16.92 -11.08
CA GLY A 438 -7.28 16.47 -9.93
C GLY A 438 -6.59 15.42 -9.06
N GLU A 439 -5.42 14.91 -9.47
CA GLU A 439 -4.64 14.01 -8.64
C GLU A 439 -4.11 14.72 -7.39
N LYS A 440 -4.22 14.07 -6.23
CA LYS A 440 -3.71 14.60 -4.97
C LYS A 440 -2.23 14.33 -4.84
N ILE A 441 -1.50 15.33 -4.40
CA ILE A 441 -0.07 15.27 -4.18
C ILE A 441 0.28 15.75 -2.78
N ALA A 442 1.45 15.36 -2.30
CA ALA A 442 2.01 15.85 -1.05
C ALA A 442 3.29 16.64 -1.31
N LEU A 443 3.44 17.76 -0.61
CA LEU A 443 4.63 18.60 -0.67
C LEU A 443 5.37 18.53 0.65
N SER A 444 6.68 18.35 0.60
CA SER A 444 7.54 18.37 1.78
C SER A 444 8.61 19.44 1.63
N ARG A 445 8.89 20.13 2.72
CA ARG A 445 9.89 21.18 2.83
C ARG A 445 11.13 20.63 3.52
N ARG A 446 12.29 21.09 3.12
CA ARG A 446 13.53 20.70 3.80
C ARG A 446 13.69 21.49 5.09
N VAL A 447 13.73 20.76 6.21
CA VAL A 447 14.03 21.32 7.54
C VAL A 447 15.28 20.60 8.05
N GLU A 448 16.35 21.34 8.28
CA GLU A 448 17.68 20.79 8.59
C GLU A 448 18.13 19.78 7.51
N LYS A 449 18.26 18.50 7.84
CA LYS A 449 18.69 17.45 6.92
C LYS A 449 17.54 16.59 6.40
N HIS A 450 16.29 16.87 6.80
CA HIS A 450 15.14 16.02 6.53
C HIS A 450 14.03 16.76 5.76
N TRP A 451 13.26 16.01 4.98
CA TRP A 451 12.04 16.47 4.32
C TRP A 451 10.85 16.33 5.28
N ARG A 452 10.12 17.41 5.52
CA ARG A 452 9.00 17.49 6.48
C ARG A 452 7.73 18.06 5.83
#